data_6f987bf33d7bfc70bebc0fd2baa46917
#
_entry.id   6f987bf33d7bfc70bebc0fd2baa46917
#
_cell.length_a   1.000
_cell.length_b   1.000
_cell.length_c   1.000
_cell.angle_alpha   90.00
_cell.angle_beta   90.00
_cell.angle_gamma   90.00
#
_symmetry.space_group_name_H-M   'P 1'
#
loop_
_entity.id
_entity.type
_entity.pdbx_description
1 polymer ?
#
loop_
_entity_poly.entity_id
_entity_poly.type
_entity_poly.pdbx_seq_one_letter_code
_entity_poly.pdbx_strand_id
1 'polypeptide(L)'
;MPRVRTTLAVLAMLALGGTTVALAEPGRGGAGDHGDSRGKGHHGKRDRFASATLRNAAGEKVGRVLMRERRRGGVVLVVARVHGLAPGFHGFHVHTTGRCDAPTFATAGGHFNPSGATHNAHAGDLPSVLVNANGRATLATATDRFSLADLRDADGSAVMVHSGPDNFANIPPRYGTPDQETLNTGDSGSRVACGVVR
;
A
#
# COMPACT_ATOMS: atom_id res chain seq x y z
N MET A 1 5.15 47.73 20.51
CA MET A 1 5.76 46.78 19.56
C MET A 1 5.01 46.93 18.24
N PRO A 2 5.63 47.41 17.14
CA PRO A 2 4.93 47.70 15.89
C PRO A 2 4.77 46.43 15.04
N ARG A 3 3.59 46.30 14.43
CA ARG A 3 3.25 45.28 13.47
C ARG A 3 3.76 45.66 12.09
N VAL A 4 4.64 44.85 11.48
CA VAL A 4 5.04 44.99 10.08
C VAL A 4 4.01 44.25 9.20
N ARG A 5 3.35 45.00 8.33
CA ARG A 5 2.50 44.47 7.24
C ARG A 5 3.35 44.40 5.97
N THR A 6 3.58 43.18 5.47
CA THR A 6 4.23 43.01 4.15
C THR A 6 3.15 42.76 3.11
N THR A 7 3.03 43.69 2.17
CA THR A 7 2.13 43.63 1.03
C THR A 7 2.87 42.94 -0.13
N LEU A 8 2.37 41.82 -0.63
CA LEU A 8 2.88 41.17 -1.84
C LEU A 8 2.06 41.65 -3.03
N ALA A 9 2.71 42.30 -3.99
CA ALA A 9 2.14 42.66 -5.27
C ALA A 9 2.27 41.49 -6.25
N VAL A 10 1.15 41.07 -6.83
CA VAL A 10 1.11 40.09 -7.92
C VAL A 10 1.08 40.82 -9.24
N LEU A 11 2.11 40.60 -10.06
CA LEU A 11 2.20 41.11 -11.43
C LEU A 11 1.66 40.06 -12.39
N ALA A 12 0.53 40.32 -13.04
CA ALA A 12 -0.04 39.50 -14.10
C ALA A 12 0.53 39.93 -15.46
N MET A 13 1.22 39.04 -16.17
CA MET A 13 1.56 39.20 -17.57
C MET A 13 0.58 38.45 -18.45
N LEU A 14 -0.18 39.20 -19.26
CA LEU A 14 -0.94 38.67 -20.40
C LEU A 14 0.00 38.53 -21.60
N ALA A 15 0.08 37.33 -22.17
CA ALA A 15 0.65 37.11 -23.49
C ALA A 15 -0.49 36.71 -24.45
N LEU A 16 -0.78 37.58 -25.42
CA LEU A 16 -1.60 37.28 -26.59
C LEU A 16 -0.76 36.51 -27.61
N GLY A 17 -1.17 35.29 -27.96
CA GLY A 17 -0.60 34.52 -29.06
C GLY A 17 -1.70 34.11 -30.02
N GLY A 18 -1.62 34.59 -31.26
CA GLY A 18 -2.64 34.44 -32.30
C GLY A 18 -2.80 33.00 -32.81
N THR A 19 -4.04 32.64 -33.10
CA THR A 19 -4.46 31.41 -33.74
C THR A 19 -4.46 31.57 -35.27
N THR A 20 -3.72 30.69 -35.97
CA THR A 20 -3.89 30.47 -37.42
C THR A 20 -4.79 29.20 -37.59
N VAL A 21 -5.94 29.41 -38.21
CA VAL A 21 -6.85 28.33 -38.61
C VAL A 21 -6.42 27.80 -39.96
N ALA A 22 -6.05 26.54 -40.07
CA ALA A 22 -5.88 25.84 -41.32
C ALA A 22 -7.14 25.05 -41.64
N LEU A 23 -7.81 25.38 -42.73
CA LEU A 23 -8.92 24.64 -43.33
C LEU A 23 -8.36 23.44 -44.11
N ALA A 24 -8.71 22.24 -43.74
CA ALA A 24 -8.46 21.03 -44.54
C ALA A 24 -9.78 20.47 -45.10
N GLU A 25 -9.74 20.18 -46.39
CA GLU A 25 -10.86 19.68 -47.18
C GLU A 25 -11.24 18.21 -46.88
N PRO A 26 -12.45 17.76 -47.25
CA PRO A 26 -12.95 16.43 -46.92
C PRO A 26 -12.49 15.38 -47.97
N GLY A 27 -11.65 14.44 -47.54
CA GLY A 27 -11.33 13.21 -48.29
C GLY A 27 -12.37 12.12 -48.13
N ARG A 28 -12.87 11.63 -49.25
CA ARG A 28 -13.82 10.52 -49.41
C ARG A 28 -13.21 9.17 -49.09
N GLY A 29 -13.98 8.32 -48.39
CA GLY A 29 -14.19 6.92 -48.71
C GLY A 29 -13.13 5.92 -48.30
N GLY A 30 -13.47 5.06 -47.38
CA GLY A 30 -12.84 3.79 -47.07
C GLY A 30 -13.74 2.99 -46.13
N ALA A 31 -14.59 2.14 -46.69
CA ALA A 31 -15.30 1.11 -45.94
C ALA A 31 -14.29 0.03 -45.54
N GLY A 32 -14.34 -0.42 -44.32
CA GLY A 32 -13.61 -1.60 -43.93
C GLY A 32 -13.38 -1.74 -42.45
N ASP A 33 -13.93 -2.76 -41.95
CA ASP A 33 -13.56 -3.54 -40.77
C ASP A 33 -14.21 -3.15 -39.44
N HIS A 34 -15.33 -3.79 -39.21
CA HIS A 34 -15.93 -3.95 -37.89
C HIS A 34 -15.06 -4.92 -37.06
N GLY A 35 -13.90 -4.46 -36.61
CA GLY A 35 -13.09 -5.16 -35.63
C GLY A 35 -13.80 -5.15 -34.27
N ASP A 36 -14.21 -6.33 -33.86
CA ASP A 36 -14.86 -6.67 -32.60
C ASP A 36 -14.00 -6.20 -31.38
N SER A 37 -14.32 -5.01 -30.83
CA SER A 37 -13.59 -4.42 -29.69
C SER A 37 -14.15 -4.84 -28.32
N ARG A 38 -14.74 -6.06 -28.21
CA ARG A 38 -15.36 -6.56 -26.97
C ARG A 38 -14.39 -7.12 -25.92
N GLY A 39 -13.07 -7.07 -26.11
CA GLY A 39 -12.07 -7.69 -25.22
C GLY A 39 -11.42 -6.80 -24.15
N LYS A 40 -11.50 -5.46 -24.22
CA LYS A 40 -10.63 -4.56 -23.41
C LYS A 40 -11.18 -4.09 -22.06
N GLY A 41 -12.41 -4.42 -21.70
CA GLY A 41 -13.07 -3.86 -20.49
C GLY A 41 -12.81 -4.62 -19.18
N HIS A 42 -12.36 -5.86 -19.22
CA HIS A 42 -12.30 -6.71 -18.02
C HIS A 42 -10.92 -6.73 -17.34
N HIS A 43 -9.80 -6.58 -18.07
CA HIS A 43 -8.47 -6.56 -17.47
C HIS A 43 -8.28 -5.34 -16.55
N GLY A 44 -8.55 -4.13 -16.98
CA GLY A 44 -8.31 -2.92 -16.20
C GLY A 44 -9.15 -2.76 -14.91
N LYS A 45 -10.15 -3.61 -14.66
CA LYS A 45 -10.87 -3.66 -13.38
C LYS A 45 -10.19 -4.58 -12.37
N ARG A 46 -9.66 -5.73 -12.82
CA ARG A 46 -8.99 -6.72 -11.95
C ARG A 46 -7.67 -6.20 -11.43
N ASP A 47 -6.92 -5.48 -12.25
CA ASP A 47 -5.58 -4.98 -11.91
C ASP A 47 -5.58 -3.95 -10.77
N ARG A 48 -6.74 -3.35 -10.45
CA ARG A 48 -6.90 -2.36 -9.39
C ARG A 48 -7.44 -2.89 -8.07
N PHE A 49 -7.59 -4.20 -7.93
CA PHE A 49 -8.03 -4.84 -6.71
C PHE A 49 -7.13 -6.00 -6.38
N ALA A 50 -6.77 -6.12 -5.11
CA ALA A 50 -6.09 -7.27 -4.55
C ALA A 50 -6.74 -7.67 -3.24
N SER A 51 -6.50 -8.89 -2.81
CA SER A 51 -6.93 -9.36 -1.49
C SER A 51 -5.99 -10.39 -0.92
N ALA A 52 -5.94 -10.47 0.41
CA ALA A 52 -5.24 -11.52 1.12
C ALA A 52 -6.18 -12.13 2.17
N THR A 53 -6.24 -13.46 2.23
CA THR A 53 -6.92 -14.17 3.32
C THR A 53 -5.88 -14.50 4.39
N LEU A 54 -6.02 -13.90 5.57
CA LEU A 54 -5.12 -14.12 6.69
C LEU A 54 -5.44 -15.44 7.38
N ARG A 55 -4.40 -16.24 7.58
CA ARG A 55 -4.46 -17.51 8.33
C ARG A 55 -3.40 -17.50 9.43
N ASN A 56 -3.75 -18.09 10.58
CA ASN A 56 -2.79 -18.36 11.67
C ASN A 56 -1.95 -19.61 11.38
N ALA A 57 -1.04 -19.94 12.31
CA ALA A 57 -0.15 -21.11 12.18
C ALA A 57 -0.92 -22.45 12.12
N ALA A 58 -2.12 -22.52 12.66
CA ALA A 58 -2.99 -23.70 12.56
C ALA A 58 -3.76 -23.79 11.24
N GLY A 59 -3.58 -22.80 10.33
CA GLY A 59 -4.29 -22.73 9.05
C GLY A 59 -5.70 -22.16 9.15
N GLU A 60 -6.14 -21.75 10.33
CA GLU A 60 -7.47 -21.16 10.55
C GLU A 60 -7.53 -19.77 9.94
N LYS A 61 -8.65 -19.43 9.29
CA LYS A 61 -8.89 -18.09 8.77
C LYS A 61 -9.14 -17.14 9.94
N VAL A 62 -8.26 -16.15 10.10
CA VAL A 62 -8.34 -15.11 11.13
C VAL A 62 -8.56 -13.71 10.55
N GLY A 63 -8.74 -13.58 9.24
CA GLY A 63 -9.04 -12.27 8.65
C GLY A 63 -9.01 -12.23 7.14
N ARG A 64 -9.24 -11.01 6.64
CA ARG A 64 -9.11 -10.66 5.22
C ARG A 64 -8.63 -9.23 5.07
N VAL A 65 -7.75 -9.03 4.10
CA VAL A 65 -7.33 -7.71 3.63
C VAL A 65 -7.86 -7.50 2.23
N LEU A 66 -8.41 -6.33 1.99
CA LEU A 66 -8.83 -5.85 0.67
C LEU A 66 -7.99 -4.63 0.32
N MET A 67 -7.49 -4.58 -0.90
CA MET A 67 -6.71 -3.47 -1.42
C MET A 67 -7.36 -2.96 -2.70
N ARG A 68 -7.41 -1.64 -2.86
CA ARG A 68 -7.92 -1.01 -4.07
C ARG A 68 -7.06 0.18 -4.47
N GLU A 69 -6.44 0.10 -5.63
CA GLU A 69 -5.73 1.21 -6.22
C GLU A 69 -6.67 2.23 -6.85
N ARG A 70 -6.46 3.52 -6.58
CA ARG A 70 -7.24 4.62 -7.17
C ARG A 70 -6.75 4.90 -8.59
N ARG A 71 -7.67 5.28 -9.47
CA ARG A 71 -7.37 5.57 -10.89
C ARG A 71 -6.38 6.73 -11.10
N ARG A 72 -6.32 7.66 -10.17
CA ARG A 72 -5.42 8.82 -10.21
C ARG A 72 -4.73 8.95 -8.87
N GLY A 73 -3.43 9.29 -8.89
CA GLY A 73 -2.64 9.60 -7.71
C GLY A 73 -1.93 8.43 -7.04
N GLY A 74 -1.87 7.23 -7.67
CA GLY A 74 -1.02 6.12 -7.18
C GLY A 74 -1.32 5.65 -5.74
N VAL A 75 -2.52 5.94 -5.20
CA VAL A 75 -2.87 5.61 -3.82
C VAL A 75 -3.59 4.28 -3.76
N VAL A 76 -3.12 3.38 -2.90
CA VAL A 76 -3.77 2.12 -2.55
C VAL A 76 -4.53 2.27 -1.24
N LEU A 77 -5.84 2.04 -1.29
CA LEU A 77 -6.69 1.92 -0.10
C LEU A 77 -6.59 0.49 0.42
N VAL A 78 -6.27 0.33 1.70
CA VAL A 78 -6.12 -0.96 2.39
C VAL A 78 -7.18 -1.06 3.49
N VAL A 79 -7.98 -2.12 3.46
CA VAL A 79 -8.96 -2.42 4.51
C VAL A 79 -8.67 -3.82 5.04
N ALA A 80 -8.26 -3.90 6.29
CA ALA A 80 -8.04 -5.15 7.01
C ALA A 80 -9.18 -5.39 8.01
N ARG A 81 -9.68 -6.62 8.05
CA ARG A 81 -10.60 -7.12 9.09
C ARG A 81 -10.04 -8.39 9.65
N VAL A 82 -9.81 -8.41 10.96
CA VAL A 82 -9.25 -9.57 11.67
C VAL A 82 -10.14 -9.99 12.83
N HIS A 83 -10.00 -11.25 13.23
CA HIS A 83 -10.67 -11.83 14.37
C HIS A 83 -9.82 -12.97 14.97
N GLY A 84 -10.09 -13.33 16.23
CA GLY A 84 -9.39 -14.44 16.90
C GLY A 84 -7.93 -14.13 17.21
N LEU A 85 -7.54 -12.86 17.28
CA LEU A 85 -6.22 -12.41 17.70
C LEU A 85 -6.29 -11.88 19.15
N ALA A 86 -5.15 -11.86 19.82
CA ALA A 86 -5.03 -11.28 21.16
C ALA A 86 -5.39 -9.78 21.12
N PRO A 87 -6.04 -9.23 22.17
CA PRO A 87 -6.27 -7.80 22.26
C PRO A 87 -4.95 -7.01 22.36
N GLY A 88 -4.91 -5.83 21.72
CA GLY A 88 -3.75 -4.93 21.72
C GLY A 88 -3.37 -4.46 20.33
N PHE A 89 -2.26 -3.73 20.24
CA PHE A 89 -1.68 -3.31 18.98
C PHE A 89 -0.82 -4.43 18.38
N HIS A 90 -0.93 -4.59 17.07
CA HIS A 90 -0.18 -5.57 16.28
C HIS A 90 0.47 -4.88 15.09
N GLY A 91 1.77 -5.11 14.87
CA GLY A 91 2.45 -4.71 13.64
C GLY A 91 1.73 -5.31 12.43
N PHE A 92 1.59 -4.52 11.39
CA PHE A 92 0.85 -4.89 10.19
C PHE A 92 1.62 -4.43 8.95
N HIS A 93 2.15 -5.38 8.19
CA HIS A 93 3.08 -5.08 7.11
C HIS A 93 2.78 -5.90 5.85
N VAL A 94 3.22 -5.39 4.71
CA VAL A 94 3.41 -6.19 3.49
C VAL A 94 4.83 -6.74 3.49
N HIS A 95 4.99 -8.03 3.21
CA HIS A 95 6.25 -8.76 3.12
C HIS A 95 6.62 -9.06 1.67
N THR A 96 7.92 -9.26 1.41
CA THR A 96 8.52 -9.31 0.07
C THR A 96 8.12 -10.53 -0.76
N THR A 97 7.64 -11.61 -0.16
CA THR A 97 7.39 -12.87 -0.89
C THR A 97 5.98 -13.37 -0.68
N GLY A 98 5.31 -13.78 -1.75
CA GLY A 98 3.95 -14.32 -1.75
C GLY A 98 3.86 -15.75 -1.19
N ARG A 99 4.50 -16.01 -0.04
CA ARG A 99 4.50 -17.31 0.65
C ARG A 99 4.18 -17.16 2.13
N CYS A 100 3.41 -18.09 2.66
CA CYS A 100 2.94 -18.10 4.05
C CYS A 100 3.08 -19.51 4.64
N ASP A 101 4.30 -20.07 4.66
CA ASP A 101 4.53 -21.42 5.18
C ASP A 101 4.54 -21.39 6.71
N ALA A 102 3.59 -22.10 7.31
CA ALA A 102 3.48 -22.24 8.76
C ALA A 102 4.63 -23.11 9.32
N PRO A 103 4.95 -23.01 10.63
CA PRO A 103 4.28 -22.17 11.64
C PRO A 103 4.83 -20.74 11.72
N THR A 104 6.03 -20.47 11.23
CA THR A 104 6.74 -19.21 11.47
C THR A 104 6.50 -18.14 10.41
N PHE A 105 5.95 -18.53 9.24
CA PHE A 105 5.76 -17.67 8.08
C PHE A 105 7.07 -16.97 7.59
N ALA A 106 8.24 -17.57 7.92
CA ALA A 106 9.55 -17.02 7.55
C ALA A 106 9.71 -16.91 6.03
N THR A 107 9.04 -17.77 5.27
CA THR A 107 9.08 -17.78 3.80
C THR A 107 8.45 -16.54 3.14
N ALA A 108 7.72 -15.71 3.88
CA ALA A 108 7.25 -14.41 3.41
C ALA A 108 8.39 -13.36 3.26
N GLY A 109 9.60 -13.67 3.75
CA GLY A 109 10.73 -12.74 3.72
C GLY A 109 10.61 -11.61 4.75
N GLY A 110 11.34 -10.51 4.54
CA GLY A 110 11.25 -9.28 5.32
C GLY A 110 10.11 -8.38 4.86
N HIS A 111 10.04 -7.16 5.40
CA HIS A 111 9.10 -6.15 4.94
C HIS A 111 9.36 -5.81 3.46
N PHE A 112 8.31 -5.52 2.70
CA PHE A 112 8.42 -5.08 1.31
C PHE A 112 9.17 -3.74 1.25
N ASN A 113 10.41 -3.78 0.75
CA ASN A 113 11.34 -2.66 0.87
C ASN A 113 12.22 -2.52 -0.40
N PRO A 114 11.66 -2.18 -1.55
CA PRO A 114 12.41 -2.06 -2.80
C PRO A 114 13.45 -0.94 -2.78
N SER A 115 13.32 0.04 -1.89
CA SER A 115 14.25 1.17 -1.77
C SER A 115 15.42 0.95 -0.82
N GLY A 116 15.43 -0.16 -0.05
CA GLY A 116 16.46 -0.43 0.97
C GLY A 116 16.44 0.57 2.14
N ALA A 117 15.27 1.16 2.43
CA ALA A 117 15.07 2.08 3.56
C ALA A 117 15.17 1.32 4.91
N THR A 118 15.26 2.05 6.02
CA THR A 118 15.06 1.50 7.36
C THR A 118 13.58 1.55 7.73
N HIS A 119 13.16 0.77 8.72
CA HIS A 119 11.82 0.84 9.31
C HIS A 119 11.62 2.26 9.87
N ASN A 120 10.58 2.76 9.71
CA ASN A 120 9.24 2.91 9.30
C ASN A 120 9.06 3.46 7.86
N ALA A 121 10.11 3.38 7.06
CA ALA A 121 10.11 3.91 5.70
C ALA A 121 10.14 2.80 4.63
N HIS A 122 10.01 1.52 5.02
CA HIS A 122 9.77 0.46 4.05
C HIS A 122 8.46 0.72 3.32
N ALA A 123 8.40 0.37 2.06
CA ALA A 123 7.16 0.51 1.30
C ALA A 123 6.00 -0.31 1.91
N GLY A 124 6.31 -1.45 2.50
CA GLY A 124 5.34 -2.35 3.14
C GLY A 124 4.90 -1.97 4.55
N ASP A 125 5.46 -0.93 5.17
CA ASP A 125 5.06 -0.53 6.52
C ASP A 125 3.69 0.17 6.51
N LEU A 126 2.74 -0.43 7.21
CA LEU A 126 1.37 0.05 7.36
C LEU A 126 1.10 0.37 8.84
N PRO A 127 0.06 1.18 9.14
CA PRO A 127 -0.33 1.43 10.52
C PRO A 127 -0.67 0.14 11.26
N SER A 128 -0.29 0.05 12.55
CA SER A 128 -0.62 -1.08 13.41
C SER A 128 -2.13 -1.31 13.50
N VAL A 129 -2.53 -2.59 13.59
CA VAL A 129 -3.92 -2.98 13.83
C VAL A 129 -4.18 -2.99 15.34
N LEU A 130 -5.21 -2.26 15.79
CA LEU A 130 -5.70 -2.34 17.17
C LEU A 130 -6.81 -3.40 17.28
N VAL A 131 -6.49 -4.52 17.91
CA VAL A 131 -7.44 -5.60 18.22
C VAL A 131 -8.14 -5.27 19.55
N ASN A 132 -9.47 -5.21 19.49
CA ASN A 132 -10.32 -4.95 20.66
C ASN A 132 -10.39 -6.14 21.62
N ALA A 133 -10.95 -5.92 22.81
CA ALA A 133 -11.11 -6.97 23.83
C ALA A 133 -11.89 -8.22 23.37
N ASN A 134 -12.73 -8.06 22.32
CA ASN A 134 -13.47 -9.19 21.71
C ASN A 134 -12.66 -9.95 20.64
N GLY A 135 -11.36 -9.69 20.52
CA GLY A 135 -10.49 -10.34 19.55
C GLY A 135 -10.70 -9.88 18.10
N ARG A 136 -11.37 -8.75 17.84
CA ARG A 136 -11.68 -8.26 16.50
C ARG A 136 -11.09 -6.88 16.25
N ALA A 137 -10.72 -6.64 14.99
CA ALA A 137 -10.31 -5.31 14.53
C ALA A 137 -10.77 -5.02 13.11
N THR A 138 -10.88 -3.73 12.80
CA THR A 138 -10.96 -3.20 11.44
C THR A 138 -10.01 -2.02 11.32
N LEU A 139 -9.09 -2.10 10.37
CA LEU A 139 -8.20 -1.01 9.97
C LEU A 139 -8.60 -0.58 8.55
N ALA A 140 -8.70 0.72 8.33
CA ALA A 140 -8.79 1.30 6.99
C ALA A 140 -7.73 2.39 6.86
N THR A 141 -6.87 2.28 5.87
CA THR A 141 -5.77 3.22 5.63
C THR A 141 -5.54 3.39 4.13
N ALA A 142 -4.72 4.36 3.78
CA ALA A 142 -4.29 4.64 2.42
C ALA A 142 -2.77 4.80 2.39
N THR A 143 -2.12 4.30 1.35
CA THR A 143 -0.69 4.43 1.13
C THR A 143 -0.40 4.72 -0.34
N ASP A 144 0.64 5.46 -0.60
CA ASP A 144 1.23 5.74 -1.91
C ASP A 144 2.62 5.09 -2.06
N ARG A 145 3.04 4.30 -1.07
CA ARG A 145 4.38 3.69 -0.99
C ARG A 145 4.56 2.50 -1.93
N PHE A 146 3.47 1.92 -2.44
CA PHE A 146 3.47 0.84 -3.42
C PHE A 146 2.23 0.90 -4.31
N SER A 147 2.32 0.35 -5.51
CA SER A 147 1.18 0.02 -6.37
C SER A 147 0.78 -1.45 -6.20
N LEU A 148 -0.41 -1.83 -6.70
CA LEU A 148 -0.77 -3.26 -6.72
C LEU A 148 0.06 -4.07 -7.73
N ALA A 149 0.67 -3.42 -8.71
CA ALA A 149 1.59 -4.07 -9.64
C ALA A 149 2.89 -4.47 -8.92
N ASP A 150 3.41 -3.61 -8.05
CA ASP A 150 4.63 -3.89 -7.28
C ASP A 150 4.46 -5.11 -6.35
N LEU A 151 3.24 -5.31 -5.82
CA LEU A 151 2.93 -6.47 -4.97
C LEU A 151 2.69 -7.78 -5.73
N ARG A 152 2.69 -7.73 -7.06
CA ARG A 152 2.45 -8.86 -7.97
C ARG A 152 3.64 -9.11 -8.89
N ASP A 153 4.82 -8.80 -8.43
CA ASP A 153 6.07 -9.14 -9.10
C ASP A 153 6.25 -10.69 -9.19
N ALA A 154 7.42 -11.14 -9.63
CA ALA A 154 7.68 -12.57 -9.85
C ALA A 154 7.55 -13.40 -8.55
N ASP A 155 7.91 -12.82 -7.41
CA ASP A 155 7.90 -13.48 -6.11
C ASP A 155 6.56 -13.27 -5.38
N GLY A 156 5.76 -12.32 -5.81
CA GLY A 156 4.53 -11.89 -5.17
C GLY A 156 4.79 -11.26 -3.79
N SER A 157 3.72 -11.03 -3.05
CA SER A 157 3.81 -10.44 -1.70
C SER A 157 2.84 -11.12 -0.74
N ALA A 158 3.07 -10.95 0.56
CA ALA A 158 2.18 -11.41 1.61
C ALA A 158 1.87 -10.29 2.61
N VAL A 159 0.66 -10.28 3.15
CA VAL A 159 0.31 -9.42 4.28
C VAL A 159 0.54 -10.19 5.57
N MET A 160 1.16 -9.52 6.54
CA MET A 160 1.53 -10.10 7.84
C MET A 160 0.89 -9.32 8.97
N VAL A 161 0.46 -10.04 10.01
CA VAL A 161 0.12 -9.51 11.33
C VAL A 161 1.12 -10.07 12.33
N HIS A 162 1.68 -9.20 13.16
CA HIS A 162 2.68 -9.55 14.17
C HIS A 162 2.07 -9.71 15.57
N SER A 163 2.82 -10.29 16.51
CA SER A 163 2.34 -10.58 17.86
C SER A 163 2.27 -9.36 18.78
N GLY A 164 3.09 -8.37 18.53
CA GLY A 164 3.25 -7.16 19.35
C GLY A 164 3.04 -5.87 18.57
N PRO A 165 3.05 -4.74 19.28
CA PRO A 165 2.99 -3.42 18.67
C PRO A 165 4.26 -3.14 17.87
N ASP A 166 4.09 -2.38 16.79
CA ASP A 166 5.20 -1.81 16.04
C ASP A 166 5.63 -0.48 16.71
N ASN A 167 6.91 -0.31 16.98
CA ASN A 167 7.45 0.94 17.56
C ASN A 167 7.87 1.96 16.48
N PHE A 168 7.74 1.58 15.17
CA PHE A 168 8.09 2.41 14.02
C PHE A 168 9.56 2.87 14.01
N ALA A 169 10.46 2.12 14.65
CA ALA A 169 11.85 2.51 14.92
C ALA A 169 12.00 3.87 15.61
N ASN A 170 10.94 4.34 16.27
CA ASN A 170 10.90 5.61 16.96
C ASN A 170 11.48 5.46 18.39
N ILE A 171 12.79 5.31 18.48
CA ILE A 171 13.52 5.19 19.75
C ILE A 171 14.04 6.56 20.15
N PRO A 172 13.52 7.17 21.25
CA PRO A 172 14.04 8.43 21.73
C PRO A 172 15.53 8.32 22.08
N PRO A 173 16.37 9.33 21.74
CA PRO A 173 17.84 9.27 21.93
C PRO A 173 18.28 8.96 23.36
N ARG A 174 17.47 9.25 24.39
CA ARG A 174 17.74 8.90 25.80
C ARG A 174 17.79 7.39 26.08
N TYR A 175 17.29 6.56 25.17
CA TYR A 175 17.30 5.10 25.26
C TYR A 175 18.40 4.46 24.39
N GLY A 176 19.21 5.27 23.72
CA GLY A 176 20.27 4.84 22.83
C GLY A 176 19.91 4.92 21.35
N THR A 177 20.73 4.31 20.51
CA THR A 177 20.45 4.18 19.07
C THR A 177 19.65 2.91 18.79
N PRO A 178 18.70 2.93 17.84
CA PRO A 178 18.03 1.71 17.38
C PRO A 178 19.04 0.67 16.93
N ASP A 179 18.82 -0.57 17.32
CA ASP A 179 19.59 -1.69 16.79
C ASP A 179 19.03 -2.19 15.43
N GLN A 180 19.69 -3.21 14.86
CA GLN A 180 19.32 -3.69 13.54
C GLN A 180 17.95 -4.37 13.53
N GLU A 181 17.51 -5.00 14.63
CA GLU A 181 16.18 -5.59 14.75
C GLU A 181 15.12 -4.51 14.70
N THR A 182 15.27 -3.44 15.49
CA THR A 182 14.39 -2.26 15.46
C THR A 182 14.32 -1.65 14.06
N LEU A 183 15.49 -1.48 13.40
CA LEU A 183 15.56 -0.89 12.06
C LEU A 183 15.01 -1.79 10.93
N ASN A 184 14.81 -3.06 11.19
CA ASN A 184 14.26 -4.03 10.23
C ASN A 184 12.78 -4.32 10.47
N THR A 185 12.29 -4.25 11.72
CA THR A 185 11.00 -4.87 12.09
C THR A 185 10.10 -4.00 12.96
N GLY A 186 10.64 -2.88 13.52
CA GLY A 186 9.93 -2.08 14.50
C GLY A 186 9.60 -2.85 15.78
N ASP A 187 10.39 -3.90 16.10
CA ASP A 187 10.23 -4.76 17.30
C ASP A 187 8.83 -5.37 17.42
N SER A 188 8.14 -5.56 16.31
CA SER A 188 6.74 -6.00 16.30
C SER A 188 6.53 -7.48 16.67
N GLY A 189 7.63 -8.21 16.92
CA GLY A 189 7.61 -9.58 17.44
C GLY A 189 7.32 -10.65 16.37
N SER A 190 6.84 -11.81 16.82
CA SER A 190 6.62 -12.96 15.95
C SER A 190 5.44 -12.75 14.99
N ARG A 191 5.38 -13.57 13.93
CA ARG A 191 4.33 -13.53 12.91
C ARG A 191 3.17 -14.42 13.35
N VAL A 192 1.98 -13.86 13.54
CA VAL A 192 0.81 -14.58 14.05
C VAL A 192 -0.23 -14.88 12.98
N ALA A 193 -0.26 -14.10 11.89
CA ALA A 193 -1.13 -14.38 10.75
C ALA A 193 -0.51 -13.89 9.44
N CYS A 194 -0.66 -14.68 8.38
CA CYS A 194 -0.12 -14.40 7.05
C CYS A 194 -1.19 -14.64 5.98
N GLY A 195 -1.15 -13.84 4.90
CA GLY A 195 -2.01 -14.02 3.73
C GLY A 195 -1.33 -13.56 2.45
N VAL A 196 -1.24 -14.45 1.47
CA VAL A 196 -0.68 -14.13 0.14
C VAL A 196 -1.58 -13.14 -0.59
N VAL A 197 -1.00 -12.11 -1.18
CA VAL A 197 -1.70 -11.13 -2.02
C VAL A 197 -2.10 -11.76 -3.35
N ARG A 198 -3.38 -11.61 -3.74
CA ARG A 198 -3.96 -12.16 -4.97
C ARG A 198 -4.72 -11.10 -5.74
#